data_dd9e5b7b1cf7ddee9061c83a4c160ba5
#
_entry.id   dd9e5b7b1cf7ddee9061c83a4c160ba5
#
_cell.length_a   1.000
_cell.length_b   1.000
_cell.length_c   1.000
_cell.angle_alpha   90.00
_cell.angle_beta   90.00
_cell.angle_gamma   90.00
#
_symmetry.space_group_name_H-M   'P 1'
#
loop_
_entity.id
_entity.type
_entity.pdbx_description
1 polymer ?
#
loop_
_entity_poly.entity_id
_entity_poly.type
_entity_poly.pdbx_seq_one_letter_code
_entity_poly.pdbx_strand_id
1 'polypeptide(L)'
;MMRKKRTGIGKKRGAGELLPYGGRNPPRRIWCFAVLLLTLLLLSEFAAFAADDGTEAQTGVLEEAGLSLPSEYGEVVQGLPDEVKELLPEGADGSDADLTAKAVERMSEPGYWKELLVRVTGVELGEALRLFARLCALLALSSVFAAVRSSFGSDSLSKAIGFCSTGAIFAAILHIEYRQLEAVSLFFERLNSLMLGMIPVTGTLWAMGGNVNTAAMSGSTLYVFLTVSEQLCARLVIPVCGILTTLALCNSLSPEVGLRSLGNAIRKVYTFFLGLVMTLLLALLSSQNTLCAAADSTGARTAKLVSSTIIPTVGGSVGETLRTVASGVQYLKSVVGISGIFFILLLLLPTLISLLLTRLAFLLGSGVAEILGCEGEGKLLGELGSVYGCMTSVVAMTSVMFILALNLFVRTATALM
;
A
#
# COMPACT_ATOMS: atom_id res chain seq x y z
N MET A 1 76.17 -33.83 35.16
CA MET A 1 75.96 -33.38 36.54
C MET A 1 74.57 -32.81 36.67
N MET A 2 73.77 -33.59 37.35
CA MET A 2 72.68 -33.22 38.27
C MET A 2 71.64 -32.23 37.77
N ARG A 3 70.40 -32.72 37.65
CA ARG A 3 69.25 -32.77 38.59
C ARG A 3 68.35 -31.51 38.46
N LYS A 4 67.11 -31.50 38.42
CA LYS A 4 65.91 -32.19 38.93
C LYS A 4 64.69 -31.40 38.61
N LYS A 5 63.65 -31.95 38.02
CA LYS A 5 62.29 -32.12 38.59
C LYS A 5 61.61 -30.92 39.25
N ARG A 6 60.43 -30.50 38.72
CA ARG A 6 59.08 -30.77 39.29
C ARG A 6 58.06 -29.86 38.64
N THR A 7 57.09 -30.38 37.92
CA THR A 7 55.69 -30.60 38.30
C THR A 7 54.98 -29.38 38.91
N GLY A 8 54.01 -28.86 38.19
CA GLY A 8 53.00 -27.97 38.70
C GLY A 8 51.74 -28.10 37.85
N ILE A 9 50.83 -28.91 38.34
CA ILE A 9 49.43 -29.05 37.85
C ILE A 9 48.69 -27.79 38.24
N GLY A 10 48.01 -27.16 37.32
CA GLY A 10 47.16 -25.97 37.55
C GLY A 10 46.04 -25.82 36.52
N LYS A 11 45.04 -26.62 36.72
CA LYS A 11 43.60 -26.27 36.66
C LYS A 11 43.07 -25.43 35.49
N LYS A 12 42.51 -26.12 34.53
CA LYS A 12 41.50 -25.63 33.61
C LYS A 12 40.39 -24.88 34.36
N ARG A 13 40.13 -23.63 33.96
CA ARG A 13 38.83 -23.02 34.13
C ARG A 13 38.38 -22.50 32.77
N GLY A 14 37.22 -22.97 32.36
CA GLY A 14 36.58 -22.71 31.09
C GLY A 14 36.33 -21.23 30.86
N ALA A 15 36.87 -20.74 29.75
CA ALA A 15 36.33 -19.59 29.08
C ALA A 15 35.13 -20.09 28.29
N GLY A 16 33.95 -19.70 28.75
CA GLY A 16 32.71 -19.95 28.02
C GLY A 16 32.85 -19.36 26.61
N GLU A 17 32.72 -20.20 25.62
CA GLU A 17 32.41 -19.81 24.26
C GLU A 17 31.09 -19.03 24.29
N LEU A 18 31.19 -17.71 24.27
CA LEU A 18 30.10 -16.83 23.88
C LEU A 18 29.83 -17.13 22.42
N LEU A 19 28.84 -17.99 22.20
CA LEU A 19 28.19 -18.16 20.89
C LEU A 19 27.83 -16.76 20.36
N PRO A 20 28.20 -16.43 19.14
CA PRO A 20 27.73 -15.19 18.54
C PRO A 20 26.20 -15.28 18.45
N TYR A 21 25.53 -14.40 19.15
CA TYR A 21 24.11 -14.19 19.08
C TYR A 21 23.81 -13.72 17.65
N GLY A 22 23.67 -14.68 16.74
CA GLY A 22 23.21 -14.48 15.39
C GLY A 22 21.79 -13.98 15.46
N GLY A 23 21.62 -12.67 15.48
CA GLY A 23 20.34 -12.02 15.28
C GLY A 23 19.75 -12.52 13.97
N ARG A 24 18.95 -13.58 14.05
CA ARG A 24 18.05 -13.98 12.97
C ARG A 24 17.06 -12.83 12.78
N ASN A 25 17.38 -11.92 11.86
CA ASN A 25 16.35 -11.07 11.29
C ASN A 25 15.21 -11.99 10.86
N PRO A 26 13.98 -11.78 11.32
CA PRO A 26 12.86 -12.62 10.91
C PRO A 26 12.84 -12.62 9.37
N PRO A 27 12.64 -13.78 8.74
CA PRO A 27 12.74 -13.90 7.31
C PRO A 27 11.79 -12.88 6.69
N ARG A 28 12.30 -12.06 5.78
CA ARG A 28 11.58 -10.97 5.07
C ARG A 28 10.25 -11.42 4.44
N ARG A 29 10.04 -12.73 4.29
CA ARG A 29 8.77 -13.36 3.90
C ARG A 29 7.65 -13.08 4.89
N ILE A 30 7.93 -12.98 6.19
CA ILE A 30 6.93 -12.72 7.24
C ILE A 30 6.39 -11.28 7.11
N TRP A 31 7.20 -10.30 6.69
CA TRP A 31 6.73 -8.93 6.55
C TRP A 31 5.77 -8.73 5.35
N CYS A 32 6.01 -9.39 4.21
CA CYS A 32 5.06 -9.33 3.09
C CYS A 32 3.76 -10.07 3.42
N PHE A 33 3.87 -11.22 4.11
CA PHE A 33 2.70 -11.94 4.65
C PHE A 33 2.00 -11.11 5.75
N ALA A 34 2.74 -10.43 6.60
CA ALA A 34 2.18 -9.57 7.64
C ALA A 34 1.46 -8.35 7.06
N VAL A 35 1.98 -7.75 5.99
CA VAL A 35 1.28 -6.64 5.29
C VAL A 35 0.05 -7.14 4.58
N LEU A 36 0.12 -8.28 3.88
CA LEU A 36 -1.04 -8.91 3.26
C LEU A 36 -2.06 -9.39 4.29
N LEU A 37 -1.60 -9.96 5.40
CA LEU A 37 -2.45 -10.37 6.51
C LEU A 37 -3.04 -9.14 7.25
N LEU A 38 -2.29 -8.07 7.40
CA LEU A 38 -2.76 -6.82 8.00
C LEU A 38 -3.82 -6.14 7.10
N THR A 39 -3.62 -6.13 5.78
CA THR A 39 -4.65 -5.63 4.85
C THR A 39 -5.89 -6.52 4.86
N LEU A 40 -5.73 -7.84 4.97
CA LEU A 40 -6.83 -8.79 5.07
C LEU A 40 -7.54 -8.72 6.44
N LEU A 41 -6.80 -8.45 7.51
CA LEU A 41 -7.33 -8.24 8.86
C LEU A 41 -8.07 -6.90 8.97
N LEU A 42 -7.53 -5.83 8.38
CA LEU A 42 -8.23 -4.56 8.26
C LEU A 42 -9.51 -4.70 7.42
N LEU A 43 -9.49 -5.51 6.36
CA LEU A 43 -10.67 -5.87 5.58
C LEU A 43 -11.70 -6.64 6.42
N SER A 44 -11.29 -7.56 7.29
CA SER A 44 -12.20 -8.34 8.13
C SER A 44 -12.85 -7.50 9.24
N GLU A 45 -12.11 -6.57 9.84
CA GLU A 45 -12.68 -5.62 10.81
C GLU A 45 -13.63 -4.62 10.14
N PHE A 46 -13.32 -4.22 8.88
CA PHE A 46 -14.19 -3.36 8.10
C PHE A 46 -15.45 -4.08 7.60
N ALA A 47 -15.34 -5.33 7.18
CA ALA A 47 -16.49 -6.17 6.81
C ALA A 47 -17.42 -6.42 8.01
N ALA A 48 -16.85 -6.61 9.21
CA ALA A 48 -17.64 -6.74 10.44
C ALA A 48 -18.35 -5.42 10.80
N PHE A 49 -17.72 -4.27 10.58
CA PHE A 49 -18.33 -2.96 10.80
C PHE A 49 -19.46 -2.65 9.78
N ALA A 50 -19.26 -3.04 8.51
CA ALA A 50 -20.29 -2.88 7.46
C ALA A 50 -21.49 -3.82 7.64
N ALA A 51 -21.30 -4.97 8.29
CA ALA A 51 -22.36 -5.97 8.53
C ALA A 51 -23.18 -5.70 9.81
N ASP A 52 -22.68 -4.88 10.74
CA ASP A 52 -23.35 -4.64 12.03
C ASP A 52 -24.44 -3.54 11.95
N ASP A 53 -24.44 -2.71 10.89
CA ASP A 53 -25.48 -1.69 10.68
C ASP A 53 -26.53 -2.22 9.70
N GLY A 54 -27.67 -2.70 10.24
CA GLY A 54 -28.82 -3.25 9.51
C GLY A 54 -29.28 -2.36 8.33
N THR A 55 -28.84 -2.70 7.13
CA THR A 55 -28.98 -1.93 5.88
C THR A 55 -30.45 -1.63 5.53
N GLU A 56 -31.37 -2.57 5.79
CA GLU A 56 -32.80 -2.40 5.47
C GLU A 56 -33.53 -1.37 6.34
N ALA A 57 -33.10 -1.17 7.60
CA ALA A 57 -33.71 -0.19 8.49
C ALA A 57 -33.22 1.25 8.19
N GLN A 58 -32.05 1.37 7.54
CA GLN A 58 -31.40 2.68 7.31
C GLN A 58 -31.73 3.28 5.95
N THR A 59 -32.09 2.49 4.94
CA THR A 59 -32.59 2.99 3.65
C THR A 59 -33.88 3.79 3.80
N GLY A 60 -34.81 3.35 4.67
CA GLY A 60 -36.01 4.11 5.01
C GLY A 60 -35.73 5.48 5.62
N VAL A 61 -34.60 5.64 6.32
CA VAL A 61 -34.20 6.93 6.94
C VAL A 61 -33.76 7.94 5.88
N LEU A 62 -33.15 7.50 4.77
CA LEU A 62 -32.74 8.41 3.69
C LEU A 62 -33.94 8.99 2.94
N GLU A 63 -34.95 8.16 2.67
CA GLU A 63 -36.18 8.58 2.00
C GLU A 63 -36.99 9.54 2.88
N GLU A 64 -37.10 9.24 4.18
CA GLU A 64 -37.76 10.11 5.17
C GLU A 64 -37.02 11.43 5.36
N ALA A 65 -35.67 11.43 5.33
CA ALA A 65 -34.86 12.63 5.46
C ALA A 65 -34.72 13.43 4.14
N GLY A 66 -35.14 12.87 2.99
CA GLY A 66 -34.97 13.48 1.67
C GLY A 66 -33.50 13.68 1.29
N LEU A 67 -32.61 12.80 1.73
CA LEU A 67 -31.16 12.90 1.52
C LEU A 67 -30.75 12.05 0.31
N SER A 68 -29.85 12.62 -0.52
CA SER A 68 -29.24 11.94 -1.65
C SER A 68 -27.70 12.00 -1.57
N LEU A 69 -27.03 11.16 -2.33
CA LEU A 69 -25.58 11.25 -2.50
C LEU A 69 -25.21 12.61 -3.12
N PRO A 70 -24.08 13.22 -2.68
CA PRO A 70 -23.56 14.39 -3.38
C PRO A 70 -23.29 14.07 -4.86
N SER A 71 -23.62 15.01 -5.76
CA SER A 71 -23.38 14.88 -7.21
C SER A 71 -21.91 14.60 -7.55
N GLU A 72 -21.01 15.17 -6.76
CA GLU A 72 -19.57 15.03 -6.88
C GLU A 72 -19.10 13.57 -6.67
N TYR A 73 -19.87 12.74 -5.95
CA TYR A 73 -19.55 11.33 -5.79
C TYR A 73 -19.66 10.56 -7.11
N GLY A 74 -20.69 10.86 -7.92
CA GLY A 74 -20.82 10.30 -9.26
C GLY A 74 -19.64 10.67 -10.18
N GLU A 75 -19.11 11.89 -10.07
CA GLU A 75 -17.92 12.32 -10.81
C GLU A 75 -16.67 11.52 -10.39
N VAL A 76 -16.52 11.22 -9.09
CA VAL A 76 -15.42 10.38 -8.59
C VAL A 76 -15.47 8.98 -9.19
N VAL A 77 -16.65 8.36 -9.22
CA VAL A 77 -16.83 7.03 -9.80
C VAL A 77 -16.57 7.03 -11.31
N GLN A 78 -17.04 8.07 -12.02
CA GLN A 78 -16.76 8.23 -13.45
C GLN A 78 -15.28 8.50 -13.74
N GLY A 79 -14.55 9.12 -12.83
CA GLY A 79 -13.11 9.36 -12.90
C GLY A 79 -12.24 8.13 -12.66
N LEU A 80 -12.80 7.00 -12.21
CA LEU A 80 -12.06 5.76 -12.03
C LEU A 80 -11.56 5.20 -13.37
N PRO A 81 -10.39 4.54 -13.41
CA PRO A 81 -9.93 3.83 -14.59
C PRO A 81 -10.93 2.77 -15.06
N ASP A 82 -11.03 2.58 -16.39
CA ASP A 82 -11.98 1.62 -16.97
C ASP A 82 -11.74 0.19 -16.46
N GLU A 83 -10.46 -0.18 -16.25
CA GLU A 83 -10.06 -1.45 -15.63
C GLU A 83 -10.67 -1.67 -14.23
N VAL A 84 -10.84 -0.60 -13.46
CA VAL A 84 -11.46 -0.65 -12.12
C VAL A 84 -12.97 -0.64 -12.24
N LYS A 85 -13.53 0.11 -13.18
CA LYS A 85 -14.99 0.14 -13.44
C LYS A 85 -15.53 -1.23 -13.82
N GLU A 86 -14.79 -2.01 -14.62
CA GLU A 86 -15.17 -3.38 -14.99
C GLU A 86 -15.18 -4.36 -13.79
N LEU A 87 -14.52 -4.00 -12.71
CA LEU A 87 -14.48 -4.79 -11.48
C LEU A 87 -15.58 -4.39 -10.50
N LEU A 88 -16.24 -3.24 -10.70
CA LEU A 88 -17.30 -2.77 -9.82
C LEU A 88 -18.58 -3.59 -10.01
N PRO A 89 -19.32 -3.89 -8.93
CA PRO A 89 -20.65 -4.48 -9.03
C PRO A 89 -21.65 -3.47 -9.61
N GLU A 90 -22.70 -3.97 -10.23
CA GLU A 90 -23.80 -3.15 -10.76
C GLU A 90 -24.39 -2.27 -9.64
N GLY A 91 -24.64 -0.99 -9.96
CA GLY A 91 -25.16 0.00 -9.03
C GLY A 91 -24.12 0.77 -8.22
N ALA A 92 -22.82 0.51 -8.42
CA ALA A 92 -21.74 1.26 -7.79
C ALA A 92 -21.43 2.60 -8.51
N ASP A 93 -22.21 2.99 -9.50
CA ASP A 93 -22.02 4.17 -10.35
C ASP A 93 -22.30 5.51 -9.64
N GLY A 94 -22.83 5.46 -8.41
CA GLY A 94 -23.12 6.66 -7.62
C GLY A 94 -24.38 7.41 -8.05
N SER A 95 -25.19 6.83 -8.94
CA SER A 95 -26.44 7.45 -9.41
C SER A 95 -27.54 7.47 -8.33
N ASP A 96 -27.54 6.48 -7.46
CA ASP A 96 -28.51 6.31 -6.38
C ASP A 96 -27.80 5.82 -5.09
N ALA A 97 -28.22 6.40 -3.95
CA ALA A 97 -27.67 6.06 -2.64
C ALA A 97 -27.97 4.59 -2.25
N ASP A 98 -29.14 4.12 -2.61
CA ASP A 98 -29.63 2.77 -2.29
C ASP A 98 -28.90 1.71 -3.12
N LEU A 99 -28.71 1.97 -4.42
CA LEU A 99 -27.94 1.10 -5.30
C LEU A 99 -26.46 1.06 -4.89
N THR A 100 -25.92 2.21 -4.53
CA THR A 100 -24.53 2.32 -4.05
C THR A 100 -24.35 1.57 -2.73
N ALA A 101 -25.30 1.64 -1.80
CA ALA A 101 -25.25 0.90 -0.55
C ALA A 101 -25.27 -0.62 -0.78
N LYS A 102 -26.16 -1.11 -1.67
CA LYS A 102 -26.19 -2.53 -2.07
C LYS A 102 -24.91 -2.99 -2.77
N ALA A 103 -24.30 -2.12 -3.58
CA ALA A 103 -23.01 -2.41 -4.20
C ALA A 103 -21.89 -2.51 -3.14
N VAL A 104 -21.88 -1.62 -2.14
CA VAL A 104 -20.96 -1.69 -1.00
C VAL A 104 -21.16 -2.98 -0.20
N GLU A 105 -22.39 -3.39 0.04
CA GLU A 105 -22.70 -4.66 0.72
C GLU A 105 -22.14 -5.86 -0.05
N ARG A 106 -22.34 -5.94 -1.38
CA ARG A 106 -21.74 -6.97 -2.24
C ARG A 106 -20.21 -6.97 -2.18
N MET A 107 -19.58 -5.77 -2.21
CA MET A 107 -18.13 -5.65 -2.06
C MET A 107 -17.64 -6.05 -0.66
N SER A 108 -18.50 -6.06 0.35
CA SER A 108 -18.15 -6.53 1.69
C SER A 108 -18.17 -8.07 1.82
N GLU A 109 -18.78 -8.78 0.85
CA GLU A 109 -18.81 -10.24 0.85
C GLU A 109 -17.43 -10.85 0.56
N PRO A 110 -16.95 -11.83 1.36
CA PRO A 110 -15.68 -12.52 1.09
C PRO A 110 -15.66 -13.25 -0.26
N GLY A 111 -16.82 -13.64 -0.78
CA GLY A 111 -16.98 -14.28 -2.09
C GLY A 111 -16.51 -13.42 -3.24
N TYR A 112 -16.89 -12.16 -3.24
CA TYR A 112 -16.48 -11.14 -4.22
C TYR A 112 -14.95 -11.00 -4.30
N TRP A 113 -14.29 -10.84 -3.16
CA TRP A 113 -12.83 -10.69 -3.10
C TRP A 113 -12.08 -11.94 -3.55
N LYS A 114 -12.63 -13.12 -3.24
CA LYS A 114 -12.02 -14.38 -3.69
C LYS A 114 -12.07 -14.51 -5.21
N GLU A 115 -13.19 -14.20 -5.83
CA GLU A 115 -13.35 -14.22 -7.28
C GLU A 115 -12.46 -13.20 -7.96
N LEU A 116 -12.42 -11.97 -7.42
CA LEU A 116 -11.56 -10.87 -7.88
C LEU A 116 -10.08 -11.25 -7.82
N LEU A 117 -9.62 -11.79 -6.67
CA LEU A 117 -8.24 -12.25 -6.51
C LEU A 117 -7.87 -13.33 -7.54
N VAL A 118 -8.74 -14.29 -7.78
CA VAL A 118 -8.49 -15.35 -8.76
C VAL A 118 -8.41 -14.76 -10.17
N ARG A 119 -9.31 -13.84 -10.53
CA ARG A 119 -9.33 -13.18 -11.84
C ARG A 119 -8.07 -12.36 -12.08
N VAL A 120 -7.72 -11.47 -11.16
CA VAL A 120 -6.53 -10.60 -11.27
C VAL A 120 -5.24 -11.42 -11.24
N THR A 121 -5.14 -12.39 -10.31
CA THR A 121 -3.96 -13.26 -10.24
C THR A 121 -3.79 -14.09 -11.51
N GLY A 122 -4.88 -14.55 -12.14
CA GLY A 122 -4.81 -15.31 -13.37
C GLY A 122 -4.19 -14.55 -14.55
N VAL A 123 -4.51 -13.27 -14.68
CA VAL A 123 -3.94 -12.38 -15.70
C VAL A 123 -2.46 -12.11 -15.42
N GLU A 124 -2.14 -11.65 -14.22
CA GLU A 124 -0.79 -11.27 -13.81
C GLU A 124 0.16 -12.48 -13.75
N LEU A 125 -0.33 -13.66 -13.37
CA LEU A 125 0.45 -14.89 -13.36
C LEU A 125 0.94 -15.26 -14.76
N GLY A 126 0.11 -15.06 -15.80
CA GLY A 126 0.50 -15.29 -17.18
C GLY A 126 1.67 -14.40 -17.62
N GLU A 127 1.71 -13.16 -17.19
CA GLU A 127 2.82 -12.24 -17.48
C GLU A 127 4.08 -12.62 -16.69
N ALA A 128 3.94 -12.95 -15.42
CA ALA A 128 5.04 -13.36 -14.56
C ALA A 128 5.69 -14.69 -15.03
N LEU A 129 4.89 -15.64 -15.48
CA LEU A 129 5.40 -16.89 -16.07
C LEU A 129 6.15 -16.65 -17.39
N ARG A 130 5.65 -15.76 -18.25
CA ARG A 130 6.36 -15.35 -19.47
C ARG A 130 7.69 -14.68 -19.15
N LEU A 131 7.71 -13.80 -18.13
CA LEU A 131 8.94 -13.19 -17.64
C LEU A 131 9.91 -14.27 -17.14
N PHE A 132 9.46 -15.17 -16.28
CA PHE A 132 10.28 -16.25 -15.74
C PHE A 132 10.84 -17.15 -16.84
N ALA A 133 10.03 -17.52 -17.84
CA ALA A 133 10.48 -18.31 -18.98
C ALA A 133 11.57 -17.58 -19.80
N ARG A 134 11.42 -16.26 -20.03
CA ARG A 134 12.45 -15.44 -20.69
C ARG A 134 13.74 -15.39 -19.86
N LEU A 135 13.64 -15.23 -18.54
CA LEU A 135 14.81 -15.28 -17.65
C LEU A 135 15.51 -16.63 -17.72
N CYS A 136 14.78 -17.74 -17.67
CA CYS A 136 15.34 -19.07 -17.79
C CYS A 136 16.06 -19.27 -19.12
N ALA A 137 15.49 -18.78 -20.22
CA ALA A 137 16.14 -18.87 -21.56
C ALA A 137 17.44 -18.06 -21.59
N LEU A 138 17.46 -16.84 -21.05
CA LEU A 138 18.66 -16.02 -20.97
C LEU A 138 19.72 -16.63 -20.05
N LEU A 139 19.32 -17.22 -18.93
CA LEU A 139 20.21 -17.91 -18.01
C LEU A 139 20.78 -19.18 -18.61
N ALA A 140 19.99 -19.95 -19.35
CA ALA A 140 20.48 -21.10 -20.09
C ALA A 140 21.55 -20.71 -21.15
N LEU A 141 21.32 -19.62 -21.87
CA LEU A 141 22.31 -19.08 -22.79
C LEU A 141 23.58 -18.61 -22.05
N SER A 142 23.41 -17.90 -20.92
CA SER A 142 24.53 -17.47 -20.07
C SER A 142 25.34 -18.67 -19.55
N SER A 143 24.68 -19.77 -19.17
CA SER A 143 25.35 -20.97 -18.68
C SER A 143 26.25 -21.62 -19.74
N VAL A 144 25.84 -21.59 -21.04
CA VAL A 144 26.69 -22.05 -22.15
C VAL A 144 27.92 -21.15 -22.25
N PHE A 145 27.79 -19.84 -22.17
CA PHE A 145 28.93 -18.93 -22.15
C PHE A 145 29.83 -19.16 -20.92
N ALA A 146 29.26 -19.48 -19.76
CA ALA A 146 30.02 -19.82 -18.56
C ALA A 146 30.83 -21.12 -18.75
N ALA A 147 30.26 -22.14 -19.42
CA ALA A 147 30.96 -23.39 -19.75
C ALA A 147 32.10 -23.16 -20.75
N VAL A 148 31.87 -22.33 -21.76
CA VAL A 148 32.94 -21.95 -22.74
C VAL A 148 34.05 -21.16 -22.01
N ARG A 149 33.66 -20.25 -21.10
CA ARG A 149 34.59 -19.46 -20.26
C ARG A 149 35.52 -20.32 -19.43
N SER A 150 35.04 -21.42 -18.87
CA SER A 150 35.86 -22.33 -18.08
C SER A 150 36.92 -23.07 -18.89
N SER A 151 36.77 -23.12 -20.21
CA SER A 151 37.70 -23.73 -21.14
C SER A 151 38.87 -22.79 -21.53
N PHE A 152 38.73 -21.48 -21.32
CA PHE A 152 39.79 -20.50 -21.54
C PHE A 152 40.67 -20.35 -20.31
N GLY A 153 41.96 -20.65 -20.42
CA GLY A 153 42.92 -20.61 -19.32
C GLY A 153 43.32 -19.22 -18.80
N SER A 154 42.67 -18.14 -19.28
CA SER A 154 43.00 -16.76 -18.83
C SER A 154 41.88 -16.16 -17.95
N ASP A 155 42.25 -15.77 -16.75
CA ASP A 155 41.35 -15.13 -15.76
C ASP A 155 40.72 -13.82 -16.26
N SER A 156 41.51 -13.04 -17.04
CA SER A 156 41.07 -11.75 -17.60
C SER A 156 39.93 -11.92 -18.62
N LEU A 157 40.07 -12.89 -19.54
CA LEU A 157 39.04 -13.16 -20.53
C LEU A 157 37.77 -13.74 -19.88
N SER A 158 37.95 -14.61 -18.89
CA SER A 158 36.86 -15.14 -18.07
C SER A 158 36.03 -14.05 -17.39
N LYS A 159 36.67 -13.06 -16.80
CA LYS A 159 36.02 -11.90 -16.19
C LYS A 159 35.29 -11.02 -17.21
N ALA A 160 35.92 -10.77 -18.39
CA ALA A 160 35.29 -9.98 -19.44
C ALA A 160 34.03 -10.64 -20.02
N ILE A 161 34.06 -11.95 -20.26
CA ILE A 161 32.87 -12.70 -20.73
C ILE A 161 31.75 -12.62 -19.65
N GLY A 162 32.06 -12.81 -18.38
CA GLY A 162 31.09 -12.67 -17.27
C GLY A 162 30.47 -11.28 -17.21
N PHE A 163 31.26 -10.25 -17.38
CA PHE A 163 30.78 -8.87 -17.44
C PHE A 163 29.81 -8.65 -18.61
N CYS A 164 30.16 -9.11 -19.81
CA CYS A 164 29.29 -8.99 -20.97
C CYS A 164 27.99 -9.78 -20.82
N SER A 165 28.04 -10.99 -20.26
CA SER A 165 26.87 -11.83 -20.00
C SER A 165 25.90 -11.18 -19.03
N THR A 166 26.38 -10.76 -17.87
CA THR A 166 25.55 -10.06 -16.86
C THR A 166 24.98 -8.76 -17.42
N GLY A 167 25.77 -7.99 -18.18
CA GLY A 167 25.33 -6.77 -18.83
C GLY A 167 24.24 -7.00 -19.88
N ALA A 168 24.36 -8.07 -20.66
CA ALA A 168 23.35 -8.44 -21.66
C ALA A 168 22.01 -8.85 -21.01
N ILE A 169 22.04 -9.61 -19.92
CA ILE A 169 20.84 -9.96 -19.15
C ILE A 169 20.22 -8.70 -18.54
N PHE A 170 21.02 -7.81 -17.96
CA PHE A 170 20.53 -6.55 -17.43
C PHE A 170 19.84 -5.70 -18.52
N ALA A 171 20.47 -5.54 -19.68
CA ALA A 171 19.89 -4.82 -20.81
C ALA A 171 18.53 -5.41 -21.26
N ALA A 172 18.42 -6.73 -21.27
CA ALA A 172 17.17 -7.43 -21.61
C ALA A 172 16.06 -7.20 -20.57
N ILE A 173 16.42 -7.02 -19.29
CA ILE A 173 15.48 -6.80 -18.19
C ILE A 173 15.09 -5.32 -18.08
N LEU A 174 15.91 -4.38 -18.53
CA LEU A 174 15.76 -2.95 -18.33
C LEU A 174 14.41 -2.41 -18.83
N HIS A 175 13.92 -2.96 -19.95
CA HIS A 175 12.59 -2.61 -20.48
C HIS A 175 11.45 -3.02 -19.52
N ILE A 176 11.60 -4.15 -18.83
CA ILE A 176 10.61 -4.66 -17.86
C ILE A 176 10.63 -3.77 -16.60
N GLU A 177 11.82 -3.40 -16.14
CA GLU A 177 12.02 -2.47 -15.03
C GLU A 177 11.33 -1.13 -15.29
N TYR A 178 11.55 -0.54 -16.49
CA TYR A 178 10.93 0.73 -16.84
C TYR A 178 9.40 0.66 -16.83
N ARG A 179 8.82 -0.38 -17.44
CA ARG A 179 7.36 -0.60 -17.45
C ARG A 179 6.78 -0.70 -16.04
N GLN A 180 7.46 -1.41 -15.14
CA GLN A 180 6.99 -1.57 -13.76
C GLN A 180 7.10 -0.27 -12.94
N LEU A 181 8.15 0.52 -13.17
CA LEU A 181 8.27 1.85 -12.57
C LEU A 181 7.16 2.78 -13.05
N GLU A 182 6.84 2.74 -14.34
CA GLU A 182 5.74 3.49 -14.93
C GLU A 182 4.38 3.06 -14.34
N ALA A 183 4.13 1.75 -14.22
CA ALA A 183 2.91 1.21 -13.60
C ALA A 183 2.76 1.65 -12.14
N VAL A 184 3.84 1.67 -11.36
CA VAL A 184 3.82 2.17 -9.98
C VAL A 184 3.57 3.68 -9.93
N SER A 185 4.16 4.46 -10.82
CA SER A 185 3.89 5.90 -10.92
C SER A 185 2.44 6.18 -11.24
N LEU A 186 1.90 5.48 -12.24
CA LEU A 186 0.50 5.60 -12.66
C LEU A 186 -0.46 5.19 -11.51
N PHE A 187 -0.11 4.17 -10.75
CA PHE A 187 -0.88 3.79 -9.56
C PHE A 187 -0.98 4.95 -8.55
N PHE A 188 0.13 5.63 -8.25
CA PHE A 188 0.11 6.77 -7.32
C PHE A 188 -0.66 7.96 -7.88
N GLU A 189 -0.57 8.23 -9.18
CA GLU A 189 -1.35 9.29 -9.83
C GLU A 189 -2.85 9.00 -9.76
N ARG A 190 -3.27 7.77 -10.07
CA ARG A 190 -4.67 7.32 -9.98
C ARG A 190 -5.19 7.39 -8.53
N LEU A 191 -4.39 6.94 -7.57
CA LEU A 191 -4.73 6.98 -6.15
C LEU A 191 -4.88 8.43 -5.66
N ASN A 192 -3.98 9.31 -6.07
CA ASN A 192 -4.04 10.73 -5.71
C ASN A 192 -5.26 11.41 -6.37
N SER A 193 -5.55 11.11 -7.63
CA SER A 193 -6.73 11.63 -8.34
C SER A 193 -8.03 11.19 -7.67
N LEU A 194 -8.16 9.91 -7.30
CA LEU A 194 -9.30 9.40 -6.54
C LEU A 194 -9.51 10.20 -5.24
N MET A 195 -8.45 10.39 -4.47
CA MET A 195 -8.53 11.08 -3.19
C MET A 195 -8.81 12.58 -3.35
N LEU A 196 -8.28 13.23 -4.39
CA LEU A 196 -8.61 14.63 -4.72
C LEU A 196 -10.10 14.78 -5.04
N GLY A 197 -10.68 13.85 -5.81
CA GLY A 197 -12.11 13.82 -6.07
C GLY A 197 -12.96 13.61 -4.81
N MET A 198 -12.44 12.89 -3.81
CA MET A 198 -13.14 12.69 -2.53
C MET A 198 -13.17 13.94 -1.64
N ILE A 199 -12.34 14.96 -1.89
CA ILE A 199 -12.34 16.20 -1.08
C ILE A 199 -13.70 16.91 -1.10
N PRO A 200 -14.28 17.27 -2.25
CA PRO A 200 -15.57 17.93 -2.28
C PRO A 200 -16.69 17.04 -1.73
N VAL A 201 -16.69 15.74 -2.04
CA VAL A 201 -17.68 14.78 -1.52
C VAL A 201 -17.69 14.76 0.00
N THR A 202 -16.52 14.62 0.61
CA THR A 202 -16.38 14.59 2.08
C THR A 202 -16.75 15.94 2.70
N GLY A 203 -16.37 17.04 2.04
CA GLY A 203 -16.72 18.40 2.46
C GLY A 203 -18.23 18.63 2.51
N THR A 204 -18.95 18.25 1.45
CA THR A 204 -20.41 18.32 1.36
C THR A 204 -21.09 17.49 2.46
N LEU A 205 -20.65 16.24 2.65
CA LEU A 205 -21.20 15.35 3.68
C LEU A 205 -20.93 15.87 5.11
N TRP A 206 -19.79 16.49 5.37
CA TRP A 206 -19.55 17.13 6.67
C TRP A 206 -20.45 18.36 6.87
N ALA A 207 -20.60 19.19 5.84
CA ALA A 207 -21.47 20.37 5.91
C ALA A 207 -22.94 19.97 6.18
N MET A 208 -23.45 18.93 5.48
CA MET A 208 -24.80 18.38 5.70
C MET A 208 -24.97 17.86 7.14
N GLY A 209 -23.92 17.29 7.75
CA GLY A 209 -23.91 16.83 9.14
C GLY A 209 -23.74 17.93 10.19
N GLY A 210 -23.74 19.22 9.80
CA GLY A 210 -23.51 20.35 10.69
C GLY A 210 -22.05 20.58 11.08
N ASN A 211 -21.11 19.84 10.51
CA ASN A 211 -19.66 19.96 10.76
C ASN A 211 -19.02 21.02 9.84
N VAL A 212 -19.46 22.27 9.92
CA VAL A 212 -19.06 23.34 8.98
C VAL A 212 -17.58 23.69 9.11
N ASN A 213 -17.03 23.75 10.33
CA ASN A 213 -15.61 24.02 10.53
C ASN A 213 -14.77 22.84 10.04
N THR A 214 -15.20 21.60 10.30
CA THR A 214 -14.56 20.40 9.78
C THR A 214 -14.57 20.38 8.26
N ALA A 215 -15.69 20.71 7.61
CA ALA A 215 -15.80 20.78 6.15
C ALA A 215 -14.83 21.80 5.54
N ALA A 216 -14.72 22.99 6.13
CA ALA A 216 -13.85 24.05 5.63
C ALA A 216 -12.35 23.75 5.80
N MET A 217 -11.96 23.18 6.94
CA MET A 217 -10.53 22.97 7.29
C MET A 217 -9.99 21.65 6.78
N SER A 218 -10.79 20.57 6.74
CA SER A 218 -10.34 19.24 6.38
C SER A 218 -9.92 19.16 4.92
N GLY A 219 -10.61 19.83 4.01
CA GLY A 219 -10.28 19.86 2.58
C GLY A 219 -8.85 20.36 2.33
N SER A 220 -8.47 21.47 2.99
CA SER A 220 -7.11 22.03 2.85
C SER A 220 -6.03 21.13 3.44
N THR A 221 -6.29 20.51 4.58
CA THR A 221 -5.34 19.58 5.21
C THR A 221 -5.20 18.29 4.41
N LEU A 222 -6.30 17.77 3.89
CA LEU A 222 -6.27 16.60 3.03
C LEU A 222 -5.52 16.90 1.73
N TYR A 223 -5.72 18.08 1.14
CA TYR A 223 -4.95 18.52 -0.02
C TYR A 223 -3.44 18.56 0.24
N VAL A 224 -3.01 19.13 1.38
CA VAL A 224 -1.59 19.12 1.78
C VAL A 224 -1.09 17.70 1.97
N PHE A 225 -1.85 16.83 2.64
CA PHE A 225 -1.51 15.42 2.81
C PHE A 225 -1.29 14.74 1.45
N LEU A 226 -2.19 14.93 0.49
CA LEU A 226 -2.10 14.36 -0.84
C LEU A 226 -0.89 14.88 -1.61
N THR A 227 -0.66 16.19 -1.60
CA THR A 227 0.48 16.80 -2.29
C THR A 227 1.81 16.30 -1.76
N VAL A 228 1.98 16.19 -0.44
CA VAL A 228 3.22 15.65 0.16
C VAL A 228 3.35 14.15 -0.16
N SER A 229 2.25 13.40 -0.09
CA SER A 229 2.24 11.96 -0.44
C SER A 229 2.65 11.75 -1.90
N GLU A 230 2.13 12.52 -2.84
CA GLU A 230 2.50 12.46 -4.26
C GLU A 230 3.99 12.73 -4.46
N GLN A 231 4.53 13.80 -3.84
CA GLN A 231 5.95 14.13 -3.94
C GLN A 231 6.85 13.00 -3.43
N LEU A 232 6.49 12.38 -2.31
CA LEU A 232 7.29 11.34 -1.69
C LEU A 232 7.12 9.97 -2.35
N CYS A 233 5.92 9.64 -2.80
CA CYS A 233 5.61 8.31 -3.37
C CYS A 233 5.80 8.29 -4.88
N ALA A 234 5.09 9.14 -5.63
CA ALA A 234 5.15 9.11 -7.08
C ALA A 234 6.49 9.62 -7.63
N ARG A 235 6.97 10.77 -7.11
CA ARG A 235 8.16 11.42 -7.68
C ARG A 235 9.49 10.90 -7.16
N LEU A 236 9.58 10.41 -5.93
CA LEU A 236 10.82 9.89 -5.37
C LEU A 236 11.01 8.39 -5.61
N VAL A 237 9.94 7.61 -5.81
CA VAL A 237 10.07 6.16 -6.02
C VAL A 237 10.89 5.83 -7.25
N ILE A 238 10.68 6.54 -8.36
CA ILE A 238 11.40 6.30 -9.62
C ILE A 238 12.91 6.52 -9.46
N PRO A 239 13.42 7.69 -9.01
CA PRO A 239 14.86 7.89 -8.86
C PRO A 239 15.47 6.98 -7.80
N VAL A 240 14.77 6.72 -6.69
CA VAL A 240 15.29 5.80 -5.65
C VAL A 240 15.41 4.38 -6.19
N CYS A 241 14.40 3.87 -6.88
CA CYS A 241 14.46 2.54 -7.50
C CYS A 241 15.50 2.49 -8.62
N GLY A 242 15.64 3.54 -9.44
CA GLY A 242 16.68 3.64 -10.45
C GLY A 242 18.10 3.56 -9.86
N ILE A 243 18.35 4.27 -8.75
CA ILE A 243 19.62 4.17 -8.01
C ILE A 243 19.84 2.76 -7.48
N LEU A 244 18.81 2.14 -6.88
CA LEU A 244 18.89 0.78 -6.35
C LEU A 244 19.16 -0.25 -7.45
N THR A 245 18.53 -0.12 -8.61
CA THR A 245 18.74 -0.97 -9.79
C THR A 245 20.17 -0.82 -10.34
N THR A 246 20.67 0.42 -10.42
CA THR A 246 22.06 0.69 -10.83
C THR A 246 23.06 0.08 -9.83
N LEU A 247 22.82 0.23 -8.52
CA LEU A 247 23.66 -0.37 -7.50
C LEU A 247 23.61 -1.90 -7.55
N ALA A 248 22.46 -2.49 -7.87
CA ALA A 248 22.32 -3.93 -8.07
C ALA A 248 23.21 -4.43 -9.23
N LEU A 249 23.20 -3.71 -10.36
CA LEU A 249 24.08 -4.02 -11.50
C LEU A 249 25.56 -3.91 -11.10
N CYS A 250 25.96 -2.78 -10.51
CA CYS A 250 27.36 -2.57 -10.09
C CYS A 250 27.84 -3.65 -9.12
N ASN A 251 26.97 -4.05 -8.17
CA ASN A 251 27.28 -5.09 -7.18
C ASN A 251 27.39 -6.50 -7.81
N SER A 252 26.63 -6.76 -8.88
CA SER A 252 26.71 -8.04 -9.62
C SER A 252 27.98 -8.15 -10.46
N LEU A 253 28.46 -7.02 -10.99
CA LEU A 253 29.66 -6.95 -11.81
C LEU A 253 30.95 -6.89 -10.99
N SER A 254 30.92 -6.25 -9.83
CA SER A 254 32.09 -6.06 -8.95
C SER A 254 31.73 -6.33 -7.48
N PRO A 255 31.64 -7.60 -7.07
CA PRO A 255 31.22 -7.95 -5.70
C PRO A 255 32.18 -7.49 -4.60
N GLU A 256 33.40 -7.16 -4.95
CA GLU A 256 34.47 -6.74 -4.01
C GLU A 256 34.21 -5.37 -3.37
N VAL A 257 33.39 -4.51 -4.01
CA VAL A 257 33.19 -3.11 -3.57
C VAL A 257 32.15 -2.97 -2.44
N GLY A 258 31.41 -4.03 -2.10
CA GLY A 258 30.46 -4.02 -0.97
C GLY A 258 29.24 -3.08 -1.14
N LEU A 259 28.88 -2.73 -2.38
CA LEU A 259 27.77 -1.80 -2.69
C LEU A 259 26.40 -2.28 -2.22
N ARG A 260 26.26 -3.57 -1.94
CA ARG A 260 25.04 -4.15 -1.36
C ARG A 260 24.65 -3.51 -0.02
N SER A 261 25.64 -3.17 0.81
CA SER A 261 25.39 -2.49 2.07
C SER A 261 24.79 -1.11 1.86
N LEU A 262 25.32 -0.36 0.86
CA LEU A 262 24.81 0.97 0.49
C LEU A 262 23.35 0.87 -0.03
N GLY A 263 23.06 -0.06 -0.95
CA GLY A 263 21.71 -0.27 -1.46
C GLY A 263 20.71 -0.60 -0.35
N ASN A 264 21.11 -1.47 0.60
CA ASN A 264 20.29 -1.79 1.76
C ASN A 264 20.08 -0.58 2.70
N ALA A 265 21.09 0.28 2.88
CA ALA A 265 20.98 1.49 3.67
C ALA A 265 20.01 2.50 3.02
N ILE A 266 20.15 2.77 1.71
CA ILE A 266 19.25 3.65 0.96
C ILE A 266 17.80 3.17 1.08
N ARG A 267 17.56 1.89 0.85
CA ARG A 267 16.22 1.29 0.97
C ARG A 267 15.63 1.46 2.37
N LYS A 268 16.41 1.20 3.42
CA LYS A 268 15.96 1.35 4.80
C LYS A 268 15.66 2.80 5.14
N VAL A 269 16.54 3.72 4.76
CA VAL A 269 16.36 5.15 5.01
C VAL A 269 15.12 5.67 4.28
N TYR A 270 14.95 5.33 3.01
CA TYR A 270 13.80 5.75 2.22
C TYR A 270 12.48 5.23 2.80
N THR A 271 12.38 3.92 3.10
CA THR A 271 11.15 3.34 3.66
C THR A 271 10.85 3.87 5.07
N PHE A 272 11.88 4.08 5.90
CA PHE A 272 11.72 4.66 7.23
C PHE A 272 11.25 6.10 7.15
N PHE A 273 11.90 6.92 6.33
CA PHE A 273 11.54 8.34 6.14
C PHE A 273 10.12 8.49 5.60
N LEU A 274 9.75 7.70 4.60
CA LEU A 274 8.39 7.66 4.05
C LEU A 274 7.37 7.33 5.14
N GLY A 275 7.61 6.25 5.91
CA GLY A 275 6.73 5.86 7.01
C GLY A 275 6.59 6.92 8.10
N LEU A 276 7.71 7.57 8.46
CA LEU A 276 7.71 8.66 9.43
C LEU A 276 6.83 9.82 8.95
N VAL A 277 7.08 10.31 7.73
CA VAL A 277 6.35 11.46 7.18
C VAL A 277 4.86 11.14 7.03
N MET A 278 4.52 9.96 6.48
CA MET A 278 3.12 9.55 6.34
C MET A 278 2.40 9.43 7.70
N THR A 279 3.09 8.89 8.70
CA THR A 279 2.51 8.79 10.06
C THR A 279 2.29 10.18 10.68
N LEU A 280 3.24 11.10 10.50
CA LEU A 280 3.10 12.48 10.97
C LEU A 280 1.94 13.21 10.27
N LEU A 281 1.81 13.05 8.96
CA LEU A 281 0.71 13.64 8.19
C LEU A 281 -0.64 13.08 8.62
N LEU A 282 -0.75 11.78 8.85
CA LEU A 282 -1.97 11.14 9.35
C LEU A 282 -2.31 11.63 10.78
N ALA A 283 -1.31 11.76 11.65
CA ALA A 283 -1.50 12.30 12.99
C ALA A 283 -1.97 13.76 12.95
N LEU A 284 -1.43 14.57 12.04
CA LEU A 284 -1.87 15.95 11.81
C LEU A 284 -3.33 16.00 11.35
N LEU A 285 -3.69 15.19 10.34
CA LEU A 285 -5.07 15.09 9.84
C LEU A 285 -6.03 14.65 10.94
N SER A 286 -5.66 13.64 11.73
CA SER A 286 -6.47 13.13 12.85
C SER A 286 -6.67 14.19 13.94
N SER A 287 -5.61 14.87 14.36
CA SER A 287 -5.70 15.90 15.40
C SER A 287 -6.54 17.09 14.95
N GLN A 288 -6.39 17.52 13.71
CA GLN A 288 -7.17 18.62 13.14
C GLN A 288 -8.65 18.26 13.05
N ASN A 289 -8.99 17.07 12.53
CA ASN A 289 -10.38 16.63 12.47
C ASN A 289 -11.02 16.56 13.86
N THR A 290 -10.28 16.10 14.87
CA THR A 290 -10.78 16.04 16.25
C THR A 290 -11.04 17.43 16.84
N LEU A 291 -10.14 18.38 16.59
CA LEU A 291 -10.30 19.77 17.06
C LEU A 291 -11.49 20.48 16.38
N CYS A 292 -11.61 20.33 15.06
CA CYS A 292 -12.71 20.91 14.29
C CYS A 292 -14.07 20.31 14.70
N ALA A 293 -14.15 18.98 14.84
CA ALA A 293 -15.36 18.30 15.30
C ALA A 293 -15.77 18.72 16.71
N ALA A 294 -14.82 18.94 17.61
CA ALA A 294 -15.11 19.47 18.95
C ALA A 294 -15.68 20.90 18.88
N ALA A 295 -15.15 21.76 18.02
CA ALA A 295 -15.67 23.11 17.80
C ALA A 295 -17.09 23.08 17.21
N ASP A 296 -17.33 22.22 16.20
CA ASP A 296 -18.64 22.04 15.58
C ASP A 296 -19.68 21.52 16.56
N SER A 297 -19.35 20.52 17.37
CA SER A 297 -20.26 19.99 18.39
C SER A 297 -20.64 21.01 19.47
N THR A 298 -19.71 21.90 19.84
CA THR A 298 -19.96 22.97 20.79
C THR A 298 -20.92 24.01 20.20
N GLY A 299 -20.72 24.39 18.95
CA GLY A 299 -21.61 25.29 18.21
C GLY A 299 -23.03 24.73 18.07
N ALA A 300 -23.15 23.45 17.68
CA ALA A 300 -24.43 22.77 17.53
C ALA A 300 -25.21 22.67 18.89
N ARG A 301 -24.51 22.35 19.99
CA ARG A 301 -25.11 22.33 21.34
C ARG A 301 -25.62 23.72 21.77
N THR A 302 -24.86 24.78 21.48
CA THR A 302 -25.27 26.16 21.78
C THR A 302 -26.50 26.53 20.96
N ALA A 303 -26.54 26.24 19.68
CA ALA A 303 -27.70 26.47 18.82
C ALA A 303 -28.93 25.70 19.30
N LYS A 304 -28.78 24.43 19.72
CA LYS A 304 -29.86 23.62 20.27
C LYS A 304 -30.40 24.17 21.57
N LEU A 305 -29.55 24.66 22.47
CA LEU A 305 -29.97 25.31 23.73
C LEU A 305 -30.75 26.61 23.46
N VAL A 306 -30.27 27.45 22.56
CA VAL A 306 -30.95 28.69 22.17
C VAL A 306 -32.32 28.39 21.55
N SER A 307 -32.39 27.44 20.63
CA SER A 307 -33.63 27.02 19.96
C SER A 307 -34.66 26.45 20.93
N SER A 308 -34.24 25.58 21.84
CA SER A 308 -35.14 24.99 22.86
C SER A 308 -35.67 26.01 23.90
N THR A 309 -34.90 27.08 24.14
CA THR A 309 -35.29 28.13 25.09
C THR A 309 -36.27 29.12 24.45
N ILE A 310 -36.17 29.38 23.14
CA ILE A 310 -37.01 30.38 22.45
C ILE A 310 -38.36 29.79 22.02
N ILE A 311 -38.46 28.50 21.66
CA ILE A 311 -39.68 27.87 21.12
C ILE A 311 -39.99 26.55 21.85
N PRO A 312 -40.55 26.58 23.07
CA PRO A 312 -40.75 25.39 23.88
C PRO A 312 -41.81 24.40 23.32
N THR A 313 -42.72 24.88 22.46
CA THR A 313 -43.80 24.05 21.90
C THR A 313 -43.43 23.27 20.62
N VAL A 314 -42.40 23.71 19.89
CA VAL A 314 -42.00 23.11 18.60
C VAL A 314 -40.62 22.41 18.72
N GLY A 315 -39.92 22.63 19.84
CA GLY A 315 -38.55 22.12 20.03
C GLY A 315 -38.42 20.59 20.01
N GLY A 316 -39.50 19.86 20.34
CA GLY A 316 -39.52 18.39 20.28
C GLY A 316 -39.49 17.85 18.86
N SER A 317 -40.36 18.29 17.96
CA SER A 317 -40.43 17.85 16.57
C SER A 317 -39.21 18.28 15.77
N VAL A 318 -38.71 19.50 15.99
CA VAL A 318 -37.46 19.98 15.36
C VAL A 318 -36.27 19.13 15.79
N GLY A 319 -36.21 18.75 17.08
CA GLY A 319 -35.15 17.87 17.60
C GLY A 319 -35.17 16.47 16.97
N GLU A 320 -36.35 15.91 16.71
CA GLU A 320 -36.53 14.62 16.08
C GLU A 320 -36.13 14.65 14.59
N THR A 321 -36.57 15.67 13.85
CA THR A 321 -36.19 15.86 12.44
C THR A 321 -34.66 16.03 12.30
N LEU A 322 -34.02 16.84 13.15
CA LEU A 322 -32.55 16.98 13.16
C LEU A 322 -31.85 15.67 13.43
N ARG A 323 -32.37 14.84 14.31
CA ARG A 323 -31.82 13.52 14.59
C ARG A 323 -31.95 12.57 13.40
N THR A 324 -33.09 12.58 12.71
CA THR A 324 -33.31 11.79 11.48
C THR A 324 -32.32 12.22 10.38
N VAL A 325 -32.18 13.53 10.16
CA VAL A 325 -31.19 14.06 9.21
C VAL A 325 -29.76 13.67 9.62
N ALA A 326 -29.40 13.78 10.89
CA ALA A 326 -28.07 13.42 11.38
C ALA A 326 -27.76 11.94 11.16
N SER A 327 -28.72 11.04 11.43
CA SER A 327 -28.54 9.60 11.18
C SER A 327 -28.42 9.28 9.69
N GLY A 328 -29.23 9.91 8.84
CA GLY A 328 -29.12 9.77 7.38
C GLY A 328 -27.78 10.24 6.83
N VAL A 329 -27.29 11.39 7.28
CA VAL A 329 -25.95 11.88 6.88
C VAL A 329 -24.85 10.92 7.38
N GLN A 330 -24.96 10.40 8.60
CA GLN A 330 -23.98 9.44 9.12
C GLN A 330 -23.97 8.16 8.28
N TYR A 331 -25.12 7.69 7.83
CA TYR A 331 -25.22 6.57 6.92
C TYR A 331 -24.56 6.86 5.55
N LEU A 332 -24.86 8.00 4.94
CA LEU A 332 -24.20 8.42 3.67
C LEU A 332 -22.69 8.50 3.82
N LYS A 333 -22.19 9.05 4.93
CA LYS A 333 -20.75 9.08 5.24
C LYS A 333 -20.15 7.67 5.29
N SER A 334 -20.87 6.72 5.88
CA SER A 334 -20.43 5.32 5.95
C SER A 334 -20.38 4.69 4.56
N VAL A 335 -21.43 4.84 3.76
CA VAL A 335 -21.50 4.31 2.39
C VAL A 335 -20.38 4.87 1.53
N VAL A 336 -20.23 6.20 1.49
CA VAL A 336 -19.20 6.88 0.68
C VAL A 336 -17.79 6.57 1.17
N GLY A 337 -17.58 6.51 2.48
CA GLY A 337 -16.25 6.21 3.03
C GLY A 337 -15.82 4.77 2.78
N ILE A 338 -16.73 3.81 2.95
CA ILE A 338 -16.46 2.39 2.70
C ILE A 338 -16.25 2.14 1.21
N SER A 339 -17.08 2.73 0.32
CA SER A 339 -16.87 2.63 -1.12
C SER A 339 -15.52 3.20 -1.56
N GLY A 340 -15.11 4.34 -1.01
CA GLY A 340 -13.79 4.93 -1.26
C GLY A 340 -12.64 4.01 -0.85
N ILE A 341 -12.77 3.31 0.28
CA ILE A 341 -11.79 2.29 0.70
C ILE A 341 -11.75 1.13 -0.30
N PHE A 342 -12.90 0.65 -0.77
CA PHE A 342 -12.94 -0.38 -1.79
C PHE A 342 -12.33 0.06 -3.11
N PHE A 343 -12.52 1.30 -3.53
CA PHE A 343 -11.87 1.84 -4.73
C PHE A 343 -10.34 1.86 -4.59
N ILE A 344 -9.81 2.23 -3.42
CA ILE A 344 -8.37 2.14 -3.15
C ILE A 344 -7.89 0.69 -3.24
N LEU A 345 -8.63 -0.27 -2.69
CA LEU A 345 -8.28 -1.69 -2.72
C LEU A 345 -8.33 -2.25 -4.15
N LEU A 346 -9.31 -1.85 -4.95
CA LEU A 346 -9.41 -2.24 -6.37
C LEU A 346 -8.25 -1.70 -7.21
N LEU A 347 -7.79 -0.46 -6.94
CA LEU A 347 -6.60 0.10 -7.55
C LEU A 347 -5.30 -0.59 -7.08
N LEU A 348 -5.23 -0.93 -5.79
CA LEU A 348 -4.07 -1.55 -5.17
C LEU A 348 -3.82 -2.97 -5.67
N LEU A 349 -4.88 -3.76 -5.80
CA LEU A 349 -4.81 -5.20 -5.99
C LEU A 349 -4.02 -5.62 -7.23
N PRO A 350 -4.29 -5.10 -8.45
CA PRO A 350 -3.52 -5.45 -9.65
C PRO A 350 -2.05 -5.08 -9.51
N THR A 351 -1.77 -3.85 -9.07
CA THR A 351 -0.40 -3.35 -8.92
C THR A 351 0.40 -4.17 -7.90
N LEU A 352 -0.21 -4.50 -6.76
CA LEU A 352 0.44 -5.29 -5.71
C LEU A 352 0.75 -6.72 -6.19
N ILE A 353 -0.22 -7.38 -6.84
CA ILE A 353 -0.06 -8.73 -7.36
C ILE A 353 1.02 -8.76 -8.44
N SER A 354 1.01 -7.82 -9.38
CA SER A 354 2.03 -7.70 -10.42
C SER A 354 3.44 -7.57 -9.84
N LEU A 355 3.63 -6.66 -8.88
CA LEU A 355 4.92 -6.47 -8.20
C LEU A 355 5.37 -7.72 -7.43
N LEU A 356 4.45 -8.40 -6.74
CA LEU A 356 4.77 -9.62 -5.98
C LEU A 356 5.14 -10.78 -6.90
N LEU A 357 4.41 -10.97 -7.99
CA LEU A 357 4.67 -12.04 -8.95
C LEU A 357 5.97 -11.79 -9.73
N THR A 358 6.23 -10.56 -10.16
CA THR A 358 7.50 -10.17 -10.77
C THR A 358 8.67 -10.37 -9.82
N ARG A 359 8.53 -9.98 -8.56
CA ARG A 359 9.52 -10.27 -7.51
C ARG A 359 9.77 -11.76 -7.35
N LEU A 360 8.72 -12.58 -7.36
CA LEU A 360 8.81 -14.03 -7.27
C LEU A 360 9.58 -14.59 -8.48
N ALA A 361 9.29 -14.11 -9.70
CA ALA A 361 9.99 -14.51 -10.91
C ALA A 361 11.50 -14.22 -10.81
N PHE A 362 11.91 -13.06 -10.32
CA PHE A 362 13.32 -12.73 -10.11
C PHE A 362 13.97 -13.59 -9.02
N LEU A 363 13.29 -13.88 -7.92
CA LEU A 363 13.81 -14.75 -6.86
C LEU A 363 13.98 -16.19 -7.33
N LEU A 364 13.02 -16.71 -8.10
CA LEU A 364 13.14 -18.04 -8.71
C LEU A 364 14.24 -18.05 -9.76
N GLY A 365 14.33 -17.02 -10.59
CA GLY A 365 15.40 -16.84 -11.56
C GLY A 365 16.79 -16.80 -10.93
N SER A 366 16.93 -16.12 -9.78
CA SER A 366 18.18 -16.14 -9.00
C SER A 366 18.57 -17.56 -8.56
N GLY A 367 17.62 -18.35 -8.08
CA GLY A 367 17.86 -19.74 -7.71
C GLY A 367 18.26 -20.62 -8.91
N VAL A 368 17.60 -20.42 -10.06
CA VAL A 368 17.98 -21.13 -11.31
C VAL A 368 19.40 -20.72 -11.75
N ALA A 369 19.74 -19.44 -11.66
CA ALA A 369 21.08 -18.96 -12.01
C ALA A 369 22.17 -19.58 -11.13
N GLU A 370 21.93 -19.73 -9.84
CA GLU A 370 22.85 -20.41 -8.91
C GLU A 370 23.06 -21.89 -9.29
N ILE A 371 21.98 -22.61 -9.65
CA ILE A 371 22.05 -24.02 -10.10
C ILE A 371 22.85 -24.14 -11.40
N LEU A 372 22.72 -23.17 -12.32
CA LEU A 372 23.42 -23.13 -13.58
C LEU A 372 24.88 -22.61 -13.48
N GLY A 373 25.35 -22.26 -12.30
CA GLY A 373 26.69 -21.70 -12.07
C GLY A 373 26.90 -20.27 -12.58
N CYS A 374 25.81 -19.53 -12.78
CA CYS A 374 25.80 -18.14 -13.24
C CYS A 374 25.72 -17.19 -12.02
N GLU A 375 26.79 -17.12 -11.19
CA GLU A 375 26.77 -16.40 -9.92
C GLU A 375 26.51 -14.89 -10.06
N GLY A 376 27.05 -14.24 -11.10
CA GLY A 376 26.87 -12.80 -11.34
C GLY A 376 25.43 -12.45 -11.62
N GLU A 377 24.81 -13.20 -12.52
CA GLU A 377 23.43 -13.09 -12.94
C GLU A 377 22.47 -13.43 -11.78
N GLY A 378 22.79 -14.46 -11.00
CA GLY A 378 22.02 -14.82 -9.80
C GLY A 378 22.00 -13.70 -8.76
N LYS A 379 23.14 -13.06 -8.50
CA LYS A 379 23.24 -11.89 -7.60
C LYS A 379 22.44 -10.70 -8.14
N LEU A 380 22.51 -10.42 -9.46
CA LEU A 380 21.72 -9.37 -10.10
C LEU A 380 20.23 -9.58 -9.88
N LEU A 381 19.70 -10.77 -10.23
CA LEU A 381 18.28 -11.10 -10.08
C LEU A 381 17.81 -11.04 -8.62
N GLY A 382 18.63 -11.52 -7.68
CA GLY A 382 18.34 -11.44 -6.26
C GLY A 382 18.26 -10.00 -5.73
N GLU A 383 19.15 -9.11 -6.20
CA GLU A 383 19.11 -7.67 -5.85
C GLU A 383 17.90 -6.96 -6.49
N LEU A 384 17.59 -7.25 -7.76
CA LEU A 384 16.36 -6.77 -8.42
C LEU A 384 15.13 -7.22 -7.67
N GLY A 385 15.01 -8.49 -7.30
CA GLY A 385 13.93 -8.98 -6.42
C GLY A 385 13.82 -8.21 -5.10
N SER A 386 14.92 -7.66 -4.62
CA SER A 386 14.94 -6.79 -3.44
C SER A 386 14.45 -5.36 -3.75
N VAL A 387 14.70 -4.82 -4.94
CA VAL A 387 14.15 -3.53 -5.40
C VAL A 387 12.63 -3.61 -5.50
N TYR A 388 12.11 -4.68 -6.12
CA TYR A 388 10.66 -4.94 -6.17
C TYR A 388 10.03 -5.07 -4.78
N GLY A 389 10.75 -5.65 -3.83
CA GLY A 389 10.33 -5.66 -2.43
C GLY A 389 10.21 -4.27 -1.82
N CYS A 390 11.05 -3.32 -2.22
CA CYS A 390 10.94 -1.92 -1.82
C CYS A 390 9.70 -1.26 -2.44
N MET A 391 9.49 -1.41 -3.76
CA MET A 391 8.30 -0.89 -4.46
C MET A 391 7.01 -1.41 -3.82
N THR A 392 6.91 -2.72 -3.62
CA THR A 392 5.77 -3.36 -2.95
C THR A 392 5.49 -2.76 -1.57
N SER A 393 6.54 -2.51 -0.78
CA SER A 393 6.40 -1.92 0.56
C SER A 393 5.92 -0.48 0.50
N VAL A 394 6.39 0.31 -0.46
CA VAL A 394 5.96 1.71 -0.64
C VAL A 394 4.49 1.76 -1.07
N VAL A 395 4.12 0.98 -2.08
CA VAL A 395 2.73 0.89 -2.58
C VAL A 395 1.77 0.47 -1.46
N ALA A 396 2.08 -0.60 -0.75
CA ALA A 396 1.24 -1.10 0.34
C ALA A 396 1.13 -0.09 1.49
N MET A 397 2.23 0.52 1.91
CA MET A 397 2.23 1.48 3.02
C MET A 397 1.42 2.73 2.69
N THR A 398 1.57 3.25 1.47
CA THR A 398 0.81 4.42 1.02
C THR A 398 -0.68 4.10 0.97
N SER A 399 -1.08 2.96 0.40
CA SER A 399 -2.49 2.55 0.34
C SER A 399 -3.11 2.42 1.73
N VAL A 400 -2.40 1.80 2.68
CA VAL A 400 -2.86 1.71 4.08
C VAL A 400 -3.07 3.09 4.69
N MET A 401 -2.16 4.05 4.45
CA MET A 401 -2.31 5.41 4.97
C MET A 401 -3.51 6.15 4.36
N PHE A 402 -3.80 5.95 3.06
CA PHE A 402 -4.99 6.53 2.44
C PHE A 402 -6.28 5.88 2.96
N ILE A 403 -6.29 4.56 3.18
CA ILE A 403 -7.41 3.86 3.82
C ILE A 403 -7.65 4.41 5.23
N LEU A 404 -6.60 4.62 6.02
CA LEU A 404 -6.72 5.21 7.35
C LEU A 404 -7.24 6.66 7.31
N ALA A 405 -6.84 7.44 6.30
CA ALA A 405 -7.36 8.79 6.11
C ALA A 405 -8.88 8.80 5.83
N LEU A 406 -9.37 7.89 4.97
CA LEU A 406 -10.82 7.73 4.74
C LEU A 406 -11.55 7.18 5.97
N ASN A 407 -10.93 6.26 6.70
CA ASN A 407 -11.51 5.76 7.95
C ASN A 407 -11.72 6.88 8.99
N LEU A 408 -10.80 7.85 9.08
CA LEU A 408 -10.98 9.02 9.92
C LEU A 408 -12.22 9.83 9.51
N PHE A 409 -12.48 9.95 8.20
CA PHE A 409 -13.69 10.60 7.70
C PHE A 409 -14.97 9.89 8.20
N VAL A 410 -15.04 8.56 8.04
CA VAL A 410 -16.21 7.77 8.45
C VAL A 410 -16.48 7.90 9.97
N ARG A 411 -15.42 7.83 10.77
CA ARG A 411 -15.53 7.85 12.25
C ARG A 411 -15.83 9.22 12.85
N THR A 412 -15.71 10.30 12.09
CA THR A 412 -16.03 11.64 12.61
C THR A 412 -17.54 11.79 12.81
N ALA A 413 -17.98 11.92 14.05
CA ALA A 413 -19.40 12.07 14.40
C ALA A 413 -20.01 13.33 13.77
N THR A 414 -21.30 13.28 13.44
CA THR A 414 -22.05 14.46 12.99
C THR A 414 -22.31 15.40 14.17
N ALA A 415 -22.16 16.71 13.97
CA ALA A 415 -22.34 17.70 15.04
C ALA A 415 -23.82 17.82 15.47
N LEU A 416 -24.75 17.36 14.62
CA LEU A 416 -26.19 17.39 14.91
C LEU A 416 -26.65 16.31 15.89
N MET A 417 -25.83 15.28 16.13
CA MET A 417 -26.05 14.29 17.18
C MET A 417 -25.61 14.82 18.55
#